data_10e988bc415322effb934116b2484dfe
#
_entry.id   10e988bc415322effb934116b2484dfe
#
_cell.length_a   1.000
_cell.length_b   1.000
_cell.length_c   1.000
_cell.angle_alpha   90.00
_cell.angle_beta   90.00
_cell.angle_gamma   90.00
#
_symmetry.space_group_name_H-M   'P 1'
#
loop_
_entity.id
_entity.type
_entity.pdbx_description
1 polymer ?
#
loop_
_entity_poly.entity_id
_entity_poly.type
_entity_poly.pdbx_seq_one_letter_code
_entity_poly.pdbx_strand_id
1 'polypeptide(L)'
;MYKRQNEYGGPAAAVENNVLDRRWLEEFGGMLGLRVNDLVGQEGITKKDLIPFTYPSDEELKRVGVTGIFLGYYIPWEGLHNVLVAKAHGFESWGKVVEGDYDDYENLDNYQAGIHEYFKFLKFGFGRCSDQASMHIRRGRISRDEAMKIVKERDGAFRWTYLDKRLEDILEPLDITVDEFIKVCDEFTNKKLFLTDKNGKLIKDKK
;
A
#
# COMPACT_ATOMS: atom_id res chain seq x y z
N MET A 1 1.12 -13.99 -17.28
CA MET A 1 1.23 -15.03 -16.23
C MET A 1 1.50 -14.33 -14.91
N TYR A 2 0.58 -14.38 -13.97
CA TYR A 2 0.73 -13.71 -12.66
C TYR A 2 1.61 -14.59 -11.78
N LYS A 3 2.82 -14.13 -11.53
CA LYS A 3 3.79 -14.86 -10.69
C LYS A 3 3.72 -14.51 -9.20
N ARG A 4 2.67 -13.79 -8.75
CA ARG A 4 2.63 -13.27 -7.39
C ARG A 4 1.22 -13.24 -6.84
N GLN A 5 1.12 -13.32 -5.52
CA GLN A 5 -0.09 -13.11 -4.77
C GLN A 5 -0.52 -11.63 -4.79
N ASN A 6 0.44 -10.72 -4.94
CA ASN A 6 0.21 -9.29 -4.98
C ASN A 6 -0.13 -8.82 -6.39
N GLU A 7 -1.29 -8.23 -6.58
CA GLU A 7 -1.80 -7.72 -7.84
C GLU A 7 -0.99 -6.52 -8.37
N TYR A 8 -0.45 -5.71 -7.48
CA TYR A 8 0.30 -4.49 -7.81
C TYR A 8 1.78 -4.71 -8.05
N GLY A 9 2.24 -5.91 -7.94
CA GLY A 9 3.63 -6.27 -8.21
C GLY A 9 4.53 -6.29 -6.97
N GLY A 10 5.81 -6.27 -7.18
CA GLY A 10 6.89 -6.38 -6.21
C GLY A 10 8.18 -6.72 -6.96
N PRO A 11 9.35 -6.81 -6.33
CA PRO A 11 10.61 -7.04 -7.06
C PRO A 11 10.57 -8.35 -7.83
N ALA A 12 10.71 -8.27 -9.17
CA ALA A 12 10.63 -9.44 -10.06
C ALA A 12 11.72 -10.47 -9.76
N ALA A 13 12.89 -10.01 -9.34
CA ALA A 13 14.03 -10.84 -9.01
C ALA A 13 13.90 -11.58 -7.67
N ALA A 14 12.90 -11.23 -6.84
CA ALA A 14 12.75 -11.81 -5.51
C ALA A 14 12.05 -13.18 -5.50
N VAL A 15 11.42 -13.57 -6.61
CA VAL A 15 10.65 -14.82 -6.69
C VAL A 15 11.17 -15.68 -7.83
N GLU A 16 12.11 -16.55 -7.50
CA GLU A 16 12.65 -17.54 -8.45
C GLU A 16 11.69 -18.72 -8.65
N ASN A 17 10.84 -18.98 -7.68
CA ASN A 17 9.86 -20.07 -7.69
C ASN A 17 8.55 -19.68 -6.99
N ASN A 18 7.64 -20.62 -6.83
CA ASN A 18 6.34 -20.44 -6.19
C ASN A 18 6.37 -20.55 -4.65
N VAL A 19 7.56 -20.68 -4.06
CA VAL A 19 7.75 -20.85 -2.61
C VAL A 19 7.97 -19.50 -1.94
N LEU A 20 7.21 -19.25 -0.89
CA LEU A 20 7.40 -18.14 0.03
C LEU A 20 8.31 -18.63 1.16
N ASP A 21 9.59 -18.42 0.98
CA ASP A 21 10.62 -18.86 1.92
C ASP A 21 11.03 -17.76 2.94
N ARG A 22 11.83 -18.16 3.94
CA ARG A 22 12.33 -17.23 4.96
C ARG A 22 13.16 -16.10 4.35
N ARG A 23 14.00 -16.40 3.35
CA ARG A 23 14.84 -15.41 2.67
C ARG A 23 13.97 -14.32 2.02
N TRP A 24 12.90 -14.71 1.35
CA TRP A 24 11.99 -13.75 0.75
C TRP A 24 11.36 -12.82 1.79
N LEU A 25 10.92 -13.38 2.92
CA LEU A 25 10.30 -12.61 4.01
C LEU A 25 11.30 -11.65 4.68
N GLU A 26 12.53 -12.10 4.93
CA GLU A 26 13.56 -11.27 5.55
C GLU A 26 14.10 -10.17 4.64
N GLU A 27 14.27 -10.46 3.33
CA GLU A 27 14.87 -9.51 2.39
C GLU A 27 13.85 -8.58 1.72
N PHE A 28 12.62 -9.06 1.50
CA PHE A 28 11.62 -8.35 0.70
C PHE A 28 10.27 -8.16 1.41
N GLY A 29 10.11 -8.66 2.61
CA GLY A 29 8.85 -8.70 3.35
C GLY A 29 8.43 -7.39 4.03
N GLY A 30 9.04 -6.25 3.67
CA GLY A 30 8.62 -4.92 4.11
C GLY A 30 9.64 -4.15 4.94
N MET A 31 10.67 -4.79 5.48
CA MET A 31 11.74 -4.11 6.25
C MET A 31 12.89 -3.58 5.38
N LEU A 32 12.79 -3.69 4.05
CA LEU A 32 13.72 -3.10 3.08
C LEU A 32 15.21 -3.41 3.37
N GLY A 33 15.50 -4.65 3.73
CA GLY A 33 16.85 -5.12 4.02
C GLY A 33 17.27 -5.03 5.50
N LEU A 34 16.47 -4.40 6.36
CA LEU A 34 16.61 -4.51 7.81
C LEU A 34 16.11 -5.89 8.27
N ARG A 35 16.85 -6.49 9.18
CA ARG A 35 16.44 -7.75 9.81
C ARG A 35 16.00 -7.50 11.24
N VAL A 36 15.11 -8.31 11.74
CA VAL A 36 14.62 -8.21 13.13
C VAL A 36 15.79 -8.18 14.13
N ASN A 37 16.82 -8.97 13.88
CA ASN A 37 18.02 -9.00 14.75
C ASN A 37 18.83 -7.69 14.77
N ASP A 38 18.69 -6.82 13.77
CA ASP A 38 19.39 -5.53 13.72
C ASP A 38 18.83 -4.54 14.76
N LEU A 39 17.65 -4.83 15.33
CA LEU A 39 17.02 -4.05 16.39
C LEU A 39 17.53 -4.40 17.79
N VAL A 40 18.27 -5.50 17.96
CA VAL A 40 18.79 -5.92 19.26
C VAL A 40 19.77 -4.87 19.80
N GLY A 41 19.48 -4.36 21.00
CA GLY A 41 20.28 -3.34 21.68
C GLY A 41 19.90 -1.90 21.33
N GLN A 42 19.04 -1.68 20.35
CA GLN A 42 18.49 -0.35 20.06
C GLN A 42 17.40 -0.03 21.09
N GLU A 43 17.48 1.13 21.73
CA GLU A 43 16.49 1.62 22.72
C GLU A 43 16.13 0.60 23.82
N GLY A 44 17.06 -0.31 24.16
CA GLY A 44 16.86 -1.35 25.18
C GLY A 44 16.13 -2.60 24.70
N ILE A 45 15.85 -2.73 23.41
CA ILE A 45 15.23 -3.92 22.82
C ILE A 45 16.12 -5.15 23.00
N THR A 46 15.58 -6.20 23.58
CA THR A 46 16.27 -7.49 23.79
C THR A 46 15.85 -8.53 22.75
N LYS A 47 16.63 -9.60 22.64
CA LYS A 47 16.24 -10.76 21.80
C LYS A 47 14.88 -11.35 22.20
N LYS A 48 14.54 -11.29 23.49
CA LYS A 48 13.26 -11.82 24.00
C LYS A 48 12.07 -11.03 23.46
N ASP A 49 12.21 -9.72 23.36
CA ASP A 49 11.17 -8.84 22.84
C ASP A 49 10.93 -9.07 21.35
N LEU A 50 11.93 -9.56 20.64
CA LEU A 50 11.88 -9.81 19.19
C LEU A 50 11.39 -11.22 18.83
N ILE A 51 11.20 -12.14 19.77
CA ILE A 51 10.73 -13.50 19.49
C ILE A 51 9.44 -13.52 18.66
N PRO A 52 8.40 -12.71 18.96
CA PRO A 52 7.17 -12.73 18.18
C PRO A 52 7.33 -12.25 16.72
N PHE A 53 8.41 -11.56 16.42
CA PHE A 53 8.70 -10.96 15.11
C PHE A 53 9.78 -11.74 14.34
N THR A 54 10.41 -12.72 15.00
CA THR A 54 11.48 -13.52 14.39
C THR A 54 10.87 -14.68 13.61
N TYR A 55 11.21 -14.77 12.33
CA TYR A 55 10.75 -15.86 11.49
C TYR A 55 11.45 -17.18 11.91
N PRO A 56 10.73 -18.32 11.95
CA PRO A 56 11.30 -19.60 12.35
C PRO A 56 12.49 -20.00 11.48
N SER A 57 13.43 -20.76 12.03
CA SER A 57 14.54 -21.30 11.27
C SER A 57 14.11 -22.30 10.21
N ASP A 58 14.94 -22.54 9.20
CA ASP A 58 14.65 -23.50 8.13
C ASP A 58 14.50 -24.92 8.69
N GLU A 59 15.26 -25.27 9.74
CA GLU A 59 15.16 -26.54 10.46
C GLU A 59 13.81 -26.68 11.18
N GLU A 60 13.33 -25.61 11.80
CA GLU A 60 12.03 -25.61 12.47
C GLU A 60 10.89 -25.75 11.47
N LEU A 61 10.92 -25.00 10.36
CA LEU A 61 9.95 -25.10 9.28
C LEU A 61 9.91 -26.51 8.69
N LYS A 62 11.09 -27.09 8.44
CA LYS A 62 11.20 -28.46 7.92
C LYS A 62 10.68 -29.49 8.92
N ARG A 63 10.98 -29.30 10.22
CA ARG A 63 10.48 -30.21 11.29
C ARG A 63 8.97 -30.18 11.42
N VAL A 64 8.35 -29.01 11.28
CA VAL A 64 6.88 -28.85 11.36
C VAL A 64 6.20 -29.25 10.05
N GLY A 65 6.93 -29.24 8.93
CA GLY A 65 6.41 -29.59 7.60
C GLY A 65 5.56 -28.48 6.96
N VAL A 66 5.81 -27.22 7.32
CA VAL A 66 5.12 -26.06 6.73
C VAL A 66 5.84 -25.58 5.49
N THR A 67 5.09 -25.35 4.42
CA THR A 67 5.58 -24.72 3.20
C THR A 67 4.76 -23.48 2.88
N GLY A 68 5.37 -22.32 2.81
CA GLY A 68 4.77 -21.08 2.31
C GLY A 68 4.71 -21.11 0.78
N ILE A 69 3.59 -20.68 0.21
CA ILE A 69 3.41 -20.58 -1.24
C ILE A 69 2.84 -19.21 -1.64
N PHE A 70 3.13 -18.78 -2.85
CA PHE A 70 2.44 -17.65 -3.47
C PHE A 70 1.20 -18.15 -4.20
N LEU A 71 0.03 -17.88 -3.64
CA LEU A 71 -1.24 -18.39 -4.15
C LEU A 71 -1.51 -17.99 -5.62
N GLY A 72 -1.05 -16.79 -6.03
CA GLY A 72 -1.18 -16.31 -7.41
C GLY A 72 -0.46 -17.14 -8.48
N TYR A 73 0.37 -18.14 -8.10
CA TYR A 73 0.90 -19.12 -9.03
C TYR A 73 -0.13 -20.20 -9.41
N TYR A 74 -1.10 -20.44 -8.55
CA TYR A 74 -2.07 -21.53 -8.67
C TYR A 74 -3.43 -21.03 -9.14
N ILE A 75 -3.85 -19.85 -8.66
CA ILE A 75 -5.09 -19.22 -9.04
C ILE A 75 -4.84 -17.75 -9.44
N PRO A 76 -5.61 -17.21 -10.40
CA PRO A 76 -5.54 -15.80 -10.72
C PRO A 76 -5.93 -14.95 -9.50
N TRP A 77 -4.97 -14.23 -8.92
CA TRP A 77 -5.24 -13.30 -7.83
C TRP A 77 -5.71 -11.97 -8.39
N GLU A 78 -6.90 -11.51 -7.97
CA GLU A 78 -7.51 -10.30 -8.49
C GLU A 78 -8.53 -9.70 -7.52
N GLY A 79 -8.38 -8.38 -7.22
CA GLY A 79 -9.20 -7.69 -6.23
C GLY A 79 -10.70 -7.74 -6.53
N LEU A 80 -11.12 -7.44 -7.77
CA LEU A 80 -12.55 -7.48 -8.12
C LEU A 80 -13.14 -8.89 -8.00
N HIS A 81 -12.43 -9.91 -8.46
CA HIS A 81 -12.89 -11.29 -8.28
C HIS A 81 -13.01 -11.66 -6.81
N ASN A 82 -11.99 -11.31 -6.03
CA ASN A 82 -11.96 -11.59 -4.60
C ASN A 82 -13.13 -10.92 -3.86
N VAL A 83 -13.45 -9.65 -4.17
CA VAL A 83 -14.56 -8.95 -3.52
C VAL A 83 -15.92 -9.52 -3.93
N LEU A 84 -16.10 -9.97 -5.18
CA LEU A 84 -17.34 -10.62 -5.59
C LEU A 84 -17.59 -11.92 -4.81
N VAL A 85 -16.54 -12.73 -4.63
CA VAL A 85 -16.61 -13.93 -3.81
C VAL A 85 -16.88 -13.57 -2.34
N ALA A 86 -16.16 -12.59 -1.80
CA ALA A 86 -16.33 -12.13 -0.42
C ALA A 86 -17.76 -11.60 -0.16
N LYS A 87 -18.31 -10.81 -1.09
CA LYS A 87 -19.70 -10.30 -0.99
C LYS A 87 -20.73 -11.44 -0.98
N ALA A 88 -20.50 -12.51 -1.73
CA ALA A 88 -21.36 -13.70 -1.68
C ALA A 88 -21.32 -14.42 -0.31
N HIS A 89 -20.31 -14.12 0.52
CA HIS A 89 -20.14 -14.68 1.87
C HIS A 89 -20.34 -13.64 2.99
N GLY A 90 -20.99 -12.51 2.68
CA GLY A 90 -21.40 -11.51 3.68
C GLY A 90 -20.43 -10.34 3.88
N PHE A 91 -19.40 -10.18 3.03
CA PHE A 91 -18.60 -8.97 3.05
C PHE A 91 -19.41 -7.78 2.52
N GLU A 92 -19.37 -6.68 3.25
CA GLU A 92 -19.95 -5.41 2.85
C GLU A 92 -18.85 -4.42 2.48
N SER A 93 -18.93 -3.86 1.27
CA SER A 93 -18.05 -2.76 0.87
C SER A 93 -18.51 -1.44 1.47
N TRP A 94 -17.72 -0.40 1.35
CA TRP A 94 -18.05 0.93 1.88
C TRP A 94 -19.34 1.52 1.32
N GLY A 95 -19.80 1.06 0.16
CA GLY A 95 -21.02 1.50 -0.50
C GLY A 95 -20.91 2.82 -1.28
N LYS A 96 -19.78 3.49 -1.19
CA LYS A 96 -19.37 4.64 -1.99
C LYS A 96 -17.87 4.57 -2.24
N VAL A 97 -17.39 5.27 -3.25
CA VAL A 97 -15.95 5.30 -3.56
C VAL A 97 -15.16 5.81 -2.36
N VAL A 98 -14.09 5.09 -2.01
CA VAL A 98 -13.15 5.53 -0.98
C VAL A 98 -12.33 6.70 -1.50
N GLU A 99 -12.05 7.67 -0.66
CA GLU A 99 -11.35 8.90 -1.05
C GLU A 99 -9.96 8.58 -1.63
N GLY A 100 -9.78 8.88 -2.91
CA GLY A 100 -8.56 8.65 -3.67
C GLY A 100 -8.40 7.28 -4.28
N ASP A 101 -9.38 6.43 -4.13
CA ASP A 101 -9.42 5.12 -4.73
C ASP A 101 -10.31 5.11 -6.00
N TYR A 102 -10.20 4.07 -6.79
CA TYR A 102 -11.11 3.78 -7.89
C TYR A 102 -12.33 3.01 -7.37
N ASP A 103 -12.11 2.08 -6.47
CA ASP A 103 -13.06 1.12 -5.93
C ASP A 103 -13.60 1.52 -4.53
N ASP A 104 -14.54 0.73 -4.00
CA ASP A 104 -15.22 0.93 -2.73
C ASP A 104 -14.92 -0.17 -1.68
N TYR A 105 -13.95 -1.04 -1.95
CA TYR A 105 -13.78 -2.27 -1.18
C TYR A 105 -12.35 -2.49 -0.64
N GLU A 106 -11.41 -1.61 -0.94
CA GLU A 106 -10.04 -1.72 -0.43
C GLU A 106 -9.77 -0.71 0.69
N ASN A 107 -8.83 -1.03 1.58
CA ASN A 107 -8.35 -0.15 2.67
C ASN A 107 -9.45 0.37 3.62
N LEU A 108 -10.41 -0.48 3.97
CA LEU A 108 -11.54 -0.13 4.83
C LEU A 108 -11.24 -0.29 6.33
N ASP A 109 -10.09 -0.83 6.69
CA ASP A 109 -9.71 -1.22 8.05
C ASP A 109 -8.82 -0.22 8.78
N ASN A 110 -8.32 0.81 8.08
CA ASN A 110 -7.36 1.75 8.65
C ASN A 110 -7.54 3.17 8.10
N TYR A 111 -7.88 4.11 8.95
CA TYR A 111 -8.02 5.53 8.57
C TYR A 111 -6.72 6.18 8.09
N GLN A 112 -5.56 5.69 8.52
CA GLN A 112 -4.26 6.21 8.09
C GLN A 112 -3.89 5.78 6.65
N ALA A 113 -4.62 4.83 6.07
CA ALA A 113 -4.40 4.42 4.68
C ALA A 113 -4.53 5.60 3.70
N GLY A 114 -5.48 6.51 3.93
CA GLY A 114 -5.63 7.72 3.12
C GLY A 114 -4.38 8.62 3.15
N ILE A 115 -3.76 8.77 4.33
CA ILE A 115 -2.49 9.52 4.50
C ILE A 115 -1.36 8.82 3.74
N HIS A 116 -1.20 7.51 3.93
CA HIS A 116 -0.17 6.71 3.26
C HIS A 116 -0.26 6.82 1.74
N GLU A 117 -1.45 6.68 1.16
CA GLU A 117 -1.67 6.78 -0.28
C GLU A 117 -1.45 8.21 -0.81
N TYR A 118 -1.75 9.23 -0.01
CA TYR A 118 -1.44 10.61 -0.37
C TYR A 118 0.08 10.86 -0.41
N PHE A 119 0.84 10.35 0.59
CA PHE A 119 2.32 10.42 0.55
C PHE A 119 2.91 9.65 -0.63
N LYS A 120 2.33 8.53 -1.02
CA LYS A 120 2.71 7.80 -2.23
C LYS A 120 2.58 8.70 -3.46
N PHE A 121 1.45 9.41 -3.60
CA PHE A 121 1.27 10.37 -4.68
C PHE A 121 2.31 11.48 -4.66
N LEU A 122 2.58 12.08 -3.51
CA LEU A 122 3.58 13.16 -3.37
C LEU A 122 5.00 12.70 -3.72
N LYS A 123 5.36 11.48 -3.40
CA LYS A 123 6.70 10.91 -3.65
C LYS A 123 6.89 10.40 -5.07
N PHE A 124 5.88 9.75 -5.63
CA PHE A 124 6.00 8.99 -6.88
C PHE A 124 5.16 9.57 -8.04
N GLY A 125 4.30 10.53 -7.79
CA GLY A 125 3.46 11.19 -8.80
C GLY A 125 2.23 10.38 -9.23
N PHE A 126 1.90 9.29 -8.56
CA PHE A 126 0.69 8.51 -8.78
C PHE A 126 0.17 7.93 -7.45
N GLY A 127 -1.13 7.82 -7.33
CA GLY A 127 -1.79 7.32 -6.14
C GLY A 127 -2.47 5.97 -6.35
N ARG A 128 -3.32 5.60 -5.41
CA ARG A 128 -4.04 4.32 -5.42
C ARG A 128 -4.99 4.20 -6.60
N CYS A 129 -5.70 5.27 -6.94
CA CYS A 129 -6.61 5.27 -8.07
C CYS A 129 -5.90 4.93 -9.39
N SER A 130 -4.68 5.42 -9.61
CA SER A 130 -3.84 5.04 -10.77
C SER A 130 -3.54 3.54 -10.82
N ASP A 131 -3.21 2.93 -9.67
CA ASP A 131 -2.92 1.49 -9.63
C ASP A 131 -4.16 0.68 -10.00
N GLN A 132 -5.28 0.95 -9.34
CA GLN A 132 -6.56 0.26 -9.57
C GLN A 132 -7.05 0.46 -11.01
N ALA A 133 -7.07 1.70 -11.50
CA ALA A 133 -7.43 2.02 -12.88
C ALA A 133 -6.54 1.29 -13.90
N SER A 134 -5.23 1.20 -13.64
CA SER A 134 -4.30 0.44 -14.48
C SER A 134 -4.63 -1.05 -14.54
N MET A 135 -5.10 -1.62 -13.43
CA MET A 135 -5.57 -3.01 -13.41
C MET A 135 -6.82 -3.19 -14.26
N HIS A 136 -7.80 -2.29 -14.13
CA HIS A 136 -9.04 -2.34 -14.92
C HIS A 136 -8.76 -2.18 -16.42
N ILE A 137 -7.84 -1.29 -16.83
CA ILE A 137 -7.41 -1.16 -18.23
C ILE A 137 -6.79 -2.47 -18.74
N ARG A 138 -5.81 -3.02 -18.00
CA ARG A 138 -5.13 -4.26 -18.40
C ARG A 138 -6.06 -5.45 -18.53
N ARG A 139 -7.21 -5.41 -17.85
CA ARG A 139 -8.25 -6.44 -17.90
C ARG A 139 -9.40 -6.11 -18.86
N GLY A 140 -9.27 -5.03 -19.63
CA GLY A 140 -10.25 -4.64 -20.65
C GLY A 140 -11.59 -4.18 -20.08
N ARG A 141 -11.67 -3.74 -18.82
CA ARG A 141 -12.92 -3.32 -18.17
C ARG A 141 -13.27 -1.87 -18.44
N ILE A 142 -12.27 -1.04 -18.60
CA ILE A 142 -12.40 0.39 -18.94
C ILE A 142 -11.39 0.76 -20.02
N SER A 143 -11.70 1.80 -20.79
CA SER A 143 -10.73 2.40 -21.69
C SER A 143 -9.70 3.23 -20.93
N ARG A 144 -8.55 3.51 -21.57
CA ARG A 144 -7.53 4.40 -21.01
C ARG A 144 -8.08 5.82 -20.81
N ASP A 145 -8.91 6.30 -21.73
CA ASP A 145 -9.45 7.66 -21.66
C ASP A 145 -10.45 7.84 -20.51
N GLU A 146 -11.28 6.84 -20.24
CA GLU A 146 -12.16 6.82 -19.06
C GLU A 146 -11.35 6.78 -17.77
N ALA A 147 -10.36 5.89 -17.69
CA ALA A 147 -9.47 5.79 -16.54
C ALA A 147 -8.74 7.12 -16.25
N MET A 148 -8.22 7.79 -17.28
CA MET A 148 -7.50 9.06 -17.14
C MET A 148 -8.38 10.17 -16.57
N LYS A 149 -9.67 10.21 -16.91
CA LYS A 149 -10.61 11.19 -16.30
C LYS A 149 -10.75 10.97 -14.81
N ILE A 150 -10.98 9.72 -14.41
CA ILE A 150 -11.15 9.33 -13.00
C ILE A 150 -9.87 9.58 -12.20
N VAL A 151 -8.73 9.18 -12.74
CA VAL A 151 -7.42 9.38 -12.10
C VAL A 151 -7.11 10.87 -11.90
N LYS A 152 -7.41 11.72 -12.89
CA LYS A 152 -7.23 13.17 -12.77
C LYS A 152 -8.06 13.79 -11.65
N GLU A 153 -9.26 13.27 -11.43
CA GLU A 153 -10.15 13.74 -10.38
C GLU A 153 -9.71 13.28 -8.99
N ARG A 154 -9.24 12.04 -8.87
CA ARG A 154 -9.07 11.37 -7.57
C ARG A 154 -7.64 11.28 -7.08
N ASP A 155 -6.66 11.03 -7.96
CA ASP A 155 -5.25 10.99 -7.56
C ASP A 155 -4.77 12.37 -7.11
N GLY A 156 -4.13 12.42 -5.96
CA GLY A 156 -3.57 13.65 -5.43
C GLY A 156 -4.58 14.64 -4.86
N ALA A 157 -5.86 14.30 -4.82
CA ALA A 157 -6.82 15.06 -4.04
C ALA A 157 -6.40 15.03 -2.56
N PHE A 158 -6.35 16.20 -1.91
CA PHE A 158 -5.96 16.28 -0.51
C PHE A 158 -7.00 15.58 0.38
N ARG A 159 -6.54 14.81 1.36
CA ARG A 159 -7.38 13.94 2.19
C ARG A 159 -7.95 14.68 3.40
N TRP A 160 -8.93 15.57 3.18
CA TRP A 160 -9.67 16.23 4.27
C TRP A 160 -10.50 15.27 5.10
N THR A 161 -10.96 14.18 4.47
CA THR A 161 -11.65 13.07 5.09
C THR A 161 -11.10 11.74 4.57
N TYR A 162 -11.30 10.67 5.33
CA TYR A 162 -11.09 9.30 4.88
C TYR A 162 -12.08 8.38 5.60
N LEU A 163 -12.88 7.63 4.86
CA LEU A 163 -13.98 6.81 5.38
C LEU A 163 -14.87 7.64 6.34
N ASP A 164 -15.28 8.83 5.89
CA ASP A 164 -16.08 9.82 6.63
C ASP A 164 -15.44 10.40 7.91
N LYS A 165 -14.24 9.96 8.28
CA LYS A 165 -13.49 10.53 9.40
C LYS A 165 -12.69 11.73 8.94
N ARG A 166 -12.76 12.83 9.68
CA ARG A 166 -12.04 14.07 9.36
C ARG A 166 -10.54 13.90 9.58
N LEU A 167 -9.74 14.61 8.79
CA LEU A 167 -8.28 14.56 8.89
C LEU A 167 -7.80 14.94 10.30
N GLU A 168 -8.38 15.96 10.91
CA GLU A 168 -8.04 16.38 12.29
C GLU A 168 -8.20 15.22 13.28
N ASP A 169 -9.31 14.47 13.17
CA ASP A 169 -9.60 13.34 14.07
C ASP A 169 -8.71 12.12 13.80
N ILE A 170 -8.12 12.03 12.60
CA ILE A 170 -7.14 11.00 12.24
C ILE A 170 -5.75 11.38 12.79
N LEU A 171 -5.41 12.65 12.80
CA LEU A 171 -4.12 13.17 13.25
C LEU A 171 -4.02 13.34 14.78
N GLU A 172 -5.15 13.54 15.47
CA GLU A 172 -5.19 13.75 16.91
C GLU A 172 -4.40 12.71 17.72
N PRO A 173 -4.54 11.37 17.47
CA PRO A 173 -3.76 10.37 18.21
C PRO A 173 -2.25 10.42 17.95
N LEU A 174 -1.81 11.14 16.93
CA LEU A 174 -0.41 11.33 16.57
C LEU A 174 0.16 12.63 17.14
N ASP A 175 -0.67 13.43 17.82
CA ASP A 175 -0.31 14.76 18.33
C ASP A 175 0.23 15.71 17.23
N ILE A 176 -0.39 15.65 16.04
CA ILE A 176 -0.01 16.44 14.86
C ILE A 176 -1.21 17.30 14.43
N THR A 177 -0.98 18.60 14.28
CA THR A 177 -1.95 19.50 13.70
C THR A 177 -2.03 19.39 12.18
N VAL A 178 -3.14 19.82 11.57
CA VAL A 178 -3.29 19.85 10.10
C VAL A 178 -2.21 20.72 9.44
N ASP A 179 -1.86 21.85 10.05
CA ASP A 179 -0.83 22.76 9.52
C ASP A 179 0.57 22.11 9.54
N GLU A 180 0.88 21.36 10.58
CA GLU A 180 2.13 20.57 10.65
C GLU A 180 2.12 19.45 9.63
N PHE A 181 0.99 18.75 9.49
CA PHE A 181 0.84 17.71 8.46
C PHE A 181 1.04 18.26 7.05
N ILE A 182 0.48 19.44 6.73
CA ILE A 182 0.69 20.10 5.43
C ILE A 182 2.17 20.43 5.20
N LYS A 183 2.89 20.92 6.22
CA LYS A 183 4.35 21.17 6.12
C LYS A 183 5.12 19.90 5.80
N VAL A 184 4.81 18.81 6.50
CA VAL A 184 5.43 17.49 6.23
C VAL A 184 5.11 17.03 4.81
N CYS A 185 3.88 17.21 4.32
CA CYS A 185 3.53 16.91 2.93
C CYS A 185 4.39 17.71 1.93
N ASP A 186 4.62 19.00 2.18
CA ASP A 186 5.44 19.85 1.31
C ASP A 186 6.92 19.42 1.32
N GLU A 187 7.44 19.00 2.47
CA GLU A 187 8.81 18.47 2.61
C GLU A 187 9.01 17.19 1.79
N PHE A 188 8.07 16.25 1.89
CA PHE A 188 8.12 14.97 1.20
C PHE A 188 7.72 15.02 -0.28
N THR A 189 7.20 16.15 -0.76
CA THR A 189 6.84 16.31 -2.17
C THR A 189 8.06 16.21 -3.08
N ASN A 190 8.01 15.36 -4.08
CA ASN A 190 9.08 15.20 -5.06
C ASN A 190 9.13 16.39 -6.02
N LYS A 191 10.01 17.33 -5.74
CA LYS A 191 10.17 18.60 -6.51
C LYS A 191 10.53 18.36 -7.99
N LYS A 192 10.97 17.15 -8.36
CA LYS A 192 11.26 16.79 -9.77
C LYS A 192 9.99 16.46 -10.55
N LEU A 193 8.95 16.02 -9.89
CA LEU A 193 7.70 15.55 -10.51
C LEU A 193 6.60 16.60 -10.49
N PHE A 194 6.58 17.47 -9.50
CA PHE A 194 5.52 18.44 -9.31
C PHE A 194 6.01 19.87 -9.51
N LEU A 195 5.11 20.73 -10.00
CA LEU A 195 5.32 22.15 -9.98
C LEU A 195 5.24 22.66 -8.54
N THR A 196 6.14 23.57 -8.20
CA THR A 196 6.11 24.27 -6.92
C THR A 196 6.14 25.76 -7.18
N ASP A 197 5.50 26.55 -6.32
CA ASP A 197 5.62 27.99 -6.33
C ASP A 197 7.02 28.44 -5.84
N LYS A 198 7.26 29.76 -5.85
CA LYS A 198 8.53 30.35 -5.40
C LYS A 198 8.89 30.06 -3.94
N ASN A 199 7.91 29.64 -3.12
CA ASN A 199 8.10 29.31 -1.71
C ASN A 199 8.24 27.79 -1.48
N GLY A 200 8.26 26.99 -2.56
CA GLY A 200 8.34 25.53 -2.50
C GLY A 200 7.02 24.82 -2.23
N LYS A 201 5.89 25.54 -2.21
CA LYS A 201 4.56 24.96 -2.02
C LYS A 201 4.12 24.23 -3.28
N LEU A 202 3.57 23.03 -3.11
CA LEU A 202 3.06 22.20 -4.19
C LEU A 202 1.97 22.94 -4.98
N ILE A 203 2.17 23.02 -6.28
CA ILE A 203 1.12 23.33 -7.25
C ILE A 203 0.61 21.98 -7.75
N LYS A 204 -0.70 21.73 -7.69
CA LYS A 204 -1.31 20.40 -7.95
C LYS A 204 -1.08 19.83 -9.36
N ASP A 205 -0.52 20.63 -10.27
CA ASP A 205 -0.22 20.19 -11.63
C ASP A 205 1.15 19.50 -11.67
N LYS A 206 1.18 18.35 -12.32
CA LYS A 206 2.44 17.67 -12.64
C LYS A 206 3.18 18.39 -13.75
N LYS A 207 4.50 18.35 -13.72
CA LYS A 207 5.37 18.81 -14.81
C LYS A 207 5.12 18.05 -16.09
#